data_503c467bda8a2dc87cf63283eae3c27c
#
_entry.id   503c467bda8a2dc87cf63283eae3c27c
#
_cell.length_a   1.000
_cell.length_b   1.000
_cell.length_c   1.000
_cell.angle_alpha   90.00
_cell.angle_beta   90.00
_cell.angle_gamma   90.00
#
_symmetry.space_group_name_H-M   'P 1'
#
loop_
_entity.id
_entity.type
_entity.pdbx_description
1 polymer ?
#
loop_
_entity_poly.entity_id
_entity_poly.type
_entity_poly.pdbx_seq_one_letter_code
_entity_poly.pdbx_strand_id
1 'polypeptide(L)'
;IQGFLETVGIPYTGSGILASAQAVNKGKAKELYDAAGLNVAASAVIGKGDELDDEDLKEISAEIGIPCVVKRTTEGSTLGMTIGHEYEELRGATDLALSVDEEAMIEAFIEGTELTVGVIGNDDPRALPVIQIVPTEDEFYNFHAKYAQGGSKHLCPAPLSAEATEAVQELAVAAHSVLGCRGISRSDVMMDADGVCWLLETNTLPGMTGTSLVPDAAKVAGMSFPELCEKIVALGLE
;
A
#
# COMPACT_ATOMS: atom_id res chain seq x y z
N ILE A 1 -16.67 5.88 9.44
CA ILE A 1 -17.25 4.93 10.42
C ILE A 1 -16.59 5.12 11.78
N GLN A 2 -15.25 5.11 11.88
CA GLN A 2 -14.51 5.26 13.14
C GLN A 2 -14.97 6.48 13.95
N GLY A 3 -15.07 7.67 13.32
CA GLY A 3 -15.52 8.89 13.99
C GLY A 3 -16.92 8.79 14.59
N PHE A 4 -17.83 8.07 13.94
CA PHE A 4 -19.14 7.79 14.49
C PHE A 4 -19.05 6.88 15.72
N LEU A 5 -18.28 5.78 15.62
CA LEU A 5 -18.11 4.83 16.71
C LEU A 5 -17.47 5.48 17.94
N GLU A 6 -16.46 6.32 17.75
CA GLU A 6 -15.84 7.11 18.85
C GLU A 6 -16.83 8.08 19.49
N THR A 7 -17.65 8.78 18.68
CA THR A 7 -18.65 9.71 19.20
C THR A 7 -19.70 9.02 20.10
N VAL A 8 -20.06 7.78 19.77
CA VAL A 8 -21.05 7.02 20.55
C VAL A 8 -20.43 6.08 21.58
N GLY A 9 -19.09 6.07 21.71
CA GLY A 9 -18.37 5.25 22.70
C GLY A 9 -18.40 3.75 22.42
N ILE A 10 -18.50 3.35 21.15
CA ILE A 10 -18.46 1.93 20.75
C ILE A 10 -17.02 1.55 20.37
N PRO A 11 -16.38 0.59 21.07
CA PRO A 11 -15.06 0.10 20.70
C PRO A 11 -15.12 -0.60 19.34
N TYR A 12 -14.03 -0.51 18.59
CA TYR A 12 -13.90 -1.12 17.26
C TYR A 12 -12.47 -1.65 17.05
N THR A 13 -12.33 -2.55 16.10
CA THR A 13 -11.04 -3.12 15.71
C THR A 13 -10.37 -2.27 14.66
N GLY A 14 -9.03 -2.26 14.64
CA GLY A 14 -8.22 -1.57 13.65
C GLY A 14 -7.87 -0.13 14.05
N SER A 15 -7.33 0.58 13.09
CA SER A 15 -6.76 1.93 13.28
C SER A 15 -7.82 2.99 13.51
N GLY A 16 -7.48 4.03 14.29
CA GLY A 16 -8.32 5.18 14.58
C GLY A 16 -8.55 6.10 13.37
N ILE A 17 -9.27 7.20 13.60
CA ILE A 17 -9.69 8.15 12.56
C ILE A 17 -8.49 8.69 11.79
N LEU A 18 -7.49 9.23 12.49
CA LEU A 18 -6.35 9.92 11.88
C LEU A 18 -5.51 8.93 11.04
N ALA A 19 -5.11 7.81 11.62
CA ALA A 19 -4.31 6.80 10.93
C ALA A 19 -5.02 6.25 9.67
N SER A 20 -6.33 6.00 9.78
CA SER A 20 -7.14 5.53 8.64
C SER A 20 -7.24 6.58 7.54
N ALA A 21 -7.43 7.86 7.88
CA ALA A 21 -7.50 8.94 6.90
C ALA A 21 -6.16 9.18 6.20
N GLN A 22 -5.05 9.15 6.95
CA GLN A 22 -3.70 9.29 6.40
C GLN A 22 -3.34 8.13 5.48
N ALA A 23 -3.64 6.89 5.88
CA ALA A 23 -3.33 5.71 5.09
C ALA A 23 -4.12 5.64 3.76
N VAL A 24 -5.38 6.10 3.76
CA VAL A 24 -6.21 6.12 2.54
C VAL A 24 -5.67 7.10 1.51
N ASN A 25 -5.14 8.26 1.93
CA ASN A 25 -4.54 9.22 1.01
C ASN A 25 -3.04 8.89 0.80
N LYS A 26 -2.74 8.28 -0.35
CA LYS A 26 -1.38 7.82 -0.69
C LYS A 26 -0.34 8.95 -0.68
N GLY A 27 -0.72 10.15 -1.09
CA GLY A 27 0.15 11.33 -1.05
C GLY A 27 0.54 11.67 0.39
N LYS A 28 -0.44 11.74 1.29
CA LYS A 28 -0.21 12.04 2.71
C LYS A 28 0.54 10.93 3.43
N ALA A 29 0.23 9.67 3.16
CA ALA A 29 0.96 8.54 3.70
C ALA A 29 2.44 8.62 3.30
N LYS A 30 2.71 8.91 2.03
CA LYS A 30 4.07 9.00 1.47
C LYS A 30 4.87 10.16 2.07
N GLU A 31 4.26 11.34 2.24
CA GLU A 31 4.87 12.47 2.96
C GLU A 31 5.32 12.07 4.39
N LEU A 32 4.50 11.31 5.10
CA LEU A 32 4.80 10.85 6.46
C LEU A 32 5.92 9.81 6.48
N TYR A 33 5.92 8.89 5.52
CA TYR A 33 6.97 7.88 5.37
C TYR A 33 8.32 8.52 5.06
N ASP A 34 8.35 9.43 4.08
CA ASP A 34 9.57 10.17 3.69
C ASP A 34 10.13 10.99 4.85
N ALA A 35 9.27 11.73 5.57
CA ALA A 35 9.64 12.50 6.75
C ALA A 35 10.21 11.63 7.89
N ALA A 36 9.80 10.37 7.96
CA ALA A 36 10.33 9.37 8.90
C ALA A 36 11.58 8.64 8.38
N GLY A 37 12.05 8.95 7.16
CA GLY A 37 13.23 8.33 6.54
C GLY A 37 12.97 6.93 6.00
N LEU A 38 11.73 6.55 5.73
CA LEU A 38 11.40 5.30 5.05
C LEU A 38 11.55 5.47 3.54
N ASN A 39 12.04 4.43 2.86
CA ASN A 39 12.20 4.47 1.41
C ASN A 39 10.84 4.49 0.71
N VAL A 40 10.57 5.56 -0.02
CA VAL A 40 9.41 5.73 -0.90
C VAL A 40 9.86 6.19 -2.27
N ALA A 41 9.18 5.76 -3.32
CA ALA A 41 9.48 6.22 -4.67
C ALA A 41 9.26 7.74 -4.80
N ALA A 42 10.11 8.44 -5.56
CA ALA A 42 9.91 9.86 -5.86
C ALA A 42 8.51 10.09 -6.45
N SER A 43 7.81 11.13 -6.02
CA SER A 43 6.45 11.37 -6.47
C SER A 43 6.04 12.83 -6.38
N ALA A 44 5.07 13.21 -7.21
CA ALA A 44 4.38 14.50 -7.16
C ALA A 44 2.87 14.29 -7.06
N VAL A 45 2.19 15.11 -6.27
CA VAL A 45 0.73 15.12 -6.15
C VAL A 45 0.19 16.35 -6.84
N ILE A 46 -0.84 16.18 -7.65
CA ILE A 46 -1.49 17.17 -8.49
C ILE A 46 -2.95 17.24 -8.08
N GLY A 47 -3.40 18.43 -7.71
CA GLY A 47 -4.80 18.71 -7.37
C GLY A 47 -5.65 19.02 -8.62
N LYS A 48 -6.93 18.70 -8.55
CA LYS A 48 -7.89 18.95 -9.66
C LYS A 48 -8.02 20.42 -10.05
N GLY A 49 -7.62 21.34 -9.19
CA GLY A 49 -7.64 22.78 -9.44
C GLY A 49 -6.31 23.37 -9.89
N ASP A 50 -5.27 22.55 -10.01
CA ASP A 50 -3.95 23.01 -10.39
C ASP A 50 -3.90 23.28 -11.92
N GLU A 51 -3.44 24.48 -12.29
CA GLU A 51 -3.24 24.84 -13.68
C GLU A 51 -1.87 24.31 -14.14
N LEU A 52 -1.82 23.01 -14.48
CA LEU A 52 -0.62 22.37 -14.99
C LEU A 52 -0.55 22.54 -16.51
N ASP A 53 0.55 23.07 -16.99
CA ASP A 53 0.86 23.05 -18.41
C ASP A 53 1.78 21.86 -18.80
N ASP A 54 2.16 21.76 -20.06
CA ASP A 54 2.99 20.65 -20.54
C ASP A 54 4.45 20.81 -20.09
N GLU A 55 4.91 22.02 -19.74
CA GLU A 55 6.24 22.25 -19.20
C GLU A 55 6.34 21.74 -17.75
N ASP A 56 5.32 22.00 -16.93
CA ASP A 56 5.22 21.46 -15.55
C ASP A 56 5.28 19.93 -15.55
N LEU A 57 4.55 19.28 -16.46
CA LEU A 57 4.59 17.82 -16.57
C LEU A 57 5.94 17.29 -17.03
N LYS A 58 6.66 18.03 -17.87
CA LYS A 58 8.04 17.68 -18.25
C LYS A 58 8.99 17.82 -17.08
N GLU A 59 8.90 18.88 -16.29
CA GLU A 59 9.73 19.08 -15.11
C GLU A 59 9.47 17.96 -14.09
N ILE A 60 8.21 17.64 -13.80
CA ILE A 60 7.82 16.55 -12.92
C ILE A 60 8.38 15.21 -13.42
N SER A 61 8.24 14.93 -14.74
CA SER A 61 8.76 13.69 -15.31
C SER A 61 10.28 13.61 -15.31
N ALA A 62 10.97 14.74 -15.42
CA ALA A 62 12.44 14.79 -15.34
C ALA A 62 12.95 14.54 -13.91
N GLU A 63 12.22 14.97 -12.88
CA GLU A 63 12.56 14.73 -11.48
C GLU A 63 12.24 13.30 -11.04
N ILE A 64 11.08 12.79 -11.44
CA ILE A 64 10.59 11.47 -11.03
C ILE A 64 11.24 10.35 -11.85
N GLY A 65 11.49 10.60 -13.13
CA GLY A 65 11.97 9.62 -14.10
C GLY A 65 10.82 8.94 -14.86
N ILE A 66 11.18 8.31 -15.98
CA ILE A 66 10.28 7.50 -16.80
C ILE A 66 10.89 6.09 -16.93
N PRO A 67 10.10 5.01 -16.84
CA PRO A 67 8.64 5.02 -16.70
C PRO A 67 8.17 5.49 -15.32
N CYS A 68 6.94 6.02 -15.25
CA CYS A 68 6.29 6.42 -14.02
C CYS A 68 4.84 5.88 -13.95
N VAL A 69 4.30 5.84 -12.72
CA VAL A 69 2.93 5.44 -12.44
C VAL A 69 2.10 6.67 -12.15
N VAL A 70 1.01 6.87 -12.89
CA VAL A 70 -0.01 7.87 -12.58
C VAL A 70 -1.21 7.18 -11.98
N LYS A 71 -1.63 7.60 -10.80
CA LYS A 71 -2.75 7.01 -10.06
C LYS A 71 -3.46 8.06 -9.21
N ARG A 72 -4.70 7.78 -8.83
CA ARG A 72 -5.43 8.59 -7.83
C ARG A 72 -4.83 8.41 -6.44
N THR A 73 -4.98 9.42 -5.58
CA THR A 73 -4.43 9.38 -4.22
C THR A 73 -5.32 8.63 -3.25
N THR A 74 -6.65 8.71 -3.41
CA THR A 74 -7.60 8.05 -2.53
C THR A 74 -8.14 6.76 -3.13
N GLU A 75 -8.69 5.89 -2.29
CA GLU A 75 -9.20 4.56 -2.58
C GLU A 75 -8.15 3.48 -2.96
N GLY A 76 -8.43 2.26 -2.54
CA GLY A 76 -7.65 1.06 -2.86
C GLY A 76 -8.17 0.37 -4.11
N SER A 77 -7.64 0.67 -5.26
CA SER A 77 -7.91 -0.08 -6.48
C SER A 77 -7.04 0.44 -7.62
N THR A 78 -6.68 -0.43 -8.55
CA THR A 78 -5.95 -0.10 -9.78
C THR A 78 -6.80 0.72 -10.78
N LEU A 79 -8.05 1.09 -10.43
CA LEU A 79 -8.90 1.96 -11.25
C LEU A 79 -8.29 3.36 -11.38
N GLY A 80 -8.02 3.78 -12.62
CA GLY A 80 -7.38 5.07 -12.89
C GLY A 80 -5.86 5.05 -12.68
N MET A 81 -5.22 3.88 -12.61
CA MET A 81 -3.78 3.73 -12.64
C MET A 81 -3.30 3.51 -14.07
N THR A 82 -2.28 4.26 -14.47
CA THR A 82 -1.65 4.15 -15.79
C THR A 82 -0.13 4.15 -15.60
N ILE A 83 0.57 3.31 -16.33
CA ILE A 83 2.04 3.38 -16.43
C ILE A 83 2.36 4.20 -17.66
N GLY A 84 3.03 5.34 -17.48
CA GLY A 84 3.50 6.20 -18.56
C GLY A 84 4.94 5.83 -18.92
N HIS A 85 5.17 5.46 -20.17
CA HIS A 85 6.47 5.14 -20.71
C HIS A 85 7.11 6.33 -21.45
N GLU A 86 6.29 7.32 -21.79
CA GLU A 86 6.71 8.55 -22.46
C GLU A 86 5.99 9.72 -21.77
N TYR A 87 6.61 10.92 -21.80
CA TYR A 87 6.05 12.09 -21.13
C TYR A 87 4.70 12.50 -21.74
N GLU A 88 4.51 12.30 -23.04
CA GLU A 88 3.28 12.61 -23.77
C GLU A 88 2.04 11.88 -23.25
N GLU A 89 2.24 10.73 -22.60
CA GLU A 89 1.16 9.94 -22.00
C GLU A 89 0.69 10.51 -20.66
N LEU A 90 1.52 11.32 -19.98
CA LEU A 90 1.25 11.78 -18.61
C LEU A 90 0.03 12.68 -18.53
N ARG A 91 -0.19 13.57 -19.52
CA ARG A 91 -1.36 14.44 -19.54
C ARG A 91 -2.65 13.61 -19.49
N GLY A 92 -2.82 12.68 -20.42
CA GLY A 92 -4.01 11.84 -20.48
C GLY A 92 -4.18 10.95 -19.24
N ALA A 93 -3.08 10.44 -18.70
CA ALA A 93 -3.09 9.63 -17.48
C ALA A 93 -3.50 10.47 -16.24
N THR A 94 -2.98 11.69 -16.11
CA THR A 94 -3.33 12.61 -15.03
C THR A 94 -4.79 13.05 -15.13
N ASP A 95 -5.27 13.42 -16.31
CA ASP A 95 -6.67 13.78 -16.54
C ASP A 95 -7.61 12.62 -16.20
N LEU A 96 -7.22 11.38 -16.54
CA LEU A 96 -7.98 10.18 -16.18
C LEU A 96 -8.06 9.98 -14.65
N ALA A 97 -6.95 10.13 -13.94
CA ALA A 97 -6.93 10.02 -12.49
C ALA A 97 -7.79 11.11 -11.83
N LEU A 98 -7.66 12.37 -12.27
CA LEU A 98 -8.44 13.51 -11.78
C LEU A 98 -9.92 13.46 -12.18
N SER A 99 -10.29 12.67 -13.18
CA SER A 99 -11.71 12.46 -13.53
C SER A 99 -12.49 11.71 -12.45
N VAL A 100 -11.79 10.95 -11.62
CA VAL A 100 -12.38 10.05 -10.59
C VAL A 100 -11.94 10.38 -9.17
N ASP A 101 -10.98 11.30 -8.98
CA ASP A 101 -10.49 11.76 -7.68
C ASP A 101 -10.23 13.29 -7.71
N GLU A 102 -10.02 13.89 -6.54
CA GLU A 102 -9.64 15.31 -6.40
C GLU A 102 -8.13 15.50 -6.54
N GLU A 103 -7.34 14.43 -6.42
CA GLU A 103 -5.90 14.44 -6.54
C GLU A 103 -5.39 13.27 -7.39
N ALA A 104 -4.38 13.52 -8.23
CA ALA A 104 -3.59 12.51 -8.92
C ALA A 104 -2.16 12.49 -8.35
N MET A 105 -1.54 11.33 -8.32
CA MET A 105 -0.14 11.16 -7.96
C MET A 105 0.62 10.56 -9.13
N ILE A 106 1.72 11.21 -9.50
CA ILE A 106 2.73 10.69 -10.42
C ILE A 106 3.87 10.19 -9.56
N GLU A 107 4.29 8.93 -9.71
CA GLU A 107 5.42 8.38 -8.95
C GLU A 107 6.35 7.56 -9.84
N ALA A 108 7.62 7.46 -9.46
CA ALA A 108 8.61 6.64 -10.14
C ALA A 108 8.15 5.16 -10.17
N PHE A 109 8.25 4.55 -11.34
CA PHE A 109 7.99 3.11 -11.47
C PHE A 109 9.17 2.33 -10.91
N ILE A 110 8.93 1.53 -9.91
CA ILE A 110 9.93 0.63 -9.33
C ILE A 110 9.75 -0.76 -9.94
N GLU A 111 10.72 -1.17 -10.74
CA GLU A 111 10.77 -2.54 -11.25
C GLU A 111 11.32 -3.47 -10.17
N GLY A 112 10.62 -4.58 -9.90
CA GLY A 112 11.06 -5.48 -8.84
C GLY A 112 10.06 -6.56 -8.46
N THR A 113 10.24 -7.08 -7.26
CA THR A 113 9.39 -8.10 -6.66
C THR A 113 8.35 -7.44 -5.76
N GLU A 114 7.06 -7.66 -6.06
CA GLU A 114 5.95 -7.18 -5.23
C GLU A 114 5.82 -8.06 -3.98
N LEU A 115 5.89 -7.43 -2.82
CA LEU A 115 5.83 -8.06 -1.50
C LEU A 115 4.73 -7.41 -0.68
N THR A 116 4.14 -8.15 0.25
CA THR A 116 3.19 -7.61 1.20
C THR A 116 3.39 -8.21 2.58
N VAL A 117 3.19 -7.38 3.61
CA VAL A 117 3.40 -7.76 5.01
C VAL A 117 2.24 -7.31 5.87
N GLY A 118 1.58 -8.25 6.54
CA GLY A 118 0.65 -7.95 7.62
C GLY A 118 1.40 -7.58 8.89
N VAL A 119 0.90 -6.59 9.62
CA VAL A 119 1.41 -6.19 10.95
C VAL A 119 0.26 -6.28 11.95
N ILE A 120 0.51 -6.86 13.12
CA ILE A 120 -0.48 -7.03 14.20
C ILE A 120 0.10 -6.48 15.50
N GLY A 121 -0.64 -5.65 16.19
CA GLY A 121 -0.31 -5.12 17.52
C GLY A 121 -0.71 -3.67 17.69
N ASN A 122 -0.61 -3.19 18.93
CA ASN A 122 -0.76 -1.79 19.31
C ASN A 122 0.62 -1.22 19.70
N ASP A 123 1.04 -1.34 20.97
CA ASP A 123 2.31 -0.78 21.47
C ASP A 123 3.56 -1.59 21.02
N ASP A 124 3.40 -2.88 20.74
CA ASP A 124 4.47 -3.79 20.26
C ASP A 124 4.01 -4.47 18.96
N PRO A 125 3.91 -3.72 17.84
CA PRO A 125 3.46 -4.27 16.59
C PRO A 125 4.48 -5.26 16.02
N ARG A 126 3.99 -6.39 15.49
CA ARG A 126 4.81 -7.46 14.93
C ARG A 126 4.39 -7.80 13.51
N ALA A 127 5.39 -7.94 12.66
CA ALA A 127 5.19 -8.38 11.30
C ALA A 127 4.85 -9.86 11.23
N LEU A 128 3.94 -10.20 10.35
CA LEU A 128 3.67 -11.57 9.90
C LEU A 128 4.70 -12.00 8.84
N PRO A 129 4.75 -13.29 8.47
CA PRO A 129 5.54 -13.75 7.34
C PRO A 129 5.26 -12.95 6.07
N VAL A 130 6.34 -12.59 5.36
CA VAL A 130 6.27 -11.86 4.08
C VAL A 130 5.60 -12.73 3.02
N ILE A 131 4.73 -12.14 2.22
CA ILE A 131 4.12 -12.77 1.04
C ILE A 131 4.68 -12.12 -0.21
N GLN A 132 5.12 -12.93 -1.16
CA GLN A 132 5.40 -12.48 -2.52
C GLN A 132 4.15 -12.61 -3.38
N ILE A 133 3.80 -11.54 -4.09
CA ILE A 133 2.74 -11.51 -5.10
C ILE A 133 3.40 -11.82 -6.45
N VAL A 134 3.02 -12.94 -7.06
CA VAL A 134 3.52 -13.35 -8.37
C VAL A 134 2.39 -13.18 -9.38
N PRO A 135 2.50 -12.23 -10.32
CA PRO A 135 1.49 -12.06 -11.38
C PRO A 135 1.42 -13.34 -12.22
N THR A 136 0.22 -13.73 -12.66
CA THR A 136 0.07 -14.76 -13.68
C THR A 136 0.25 -14.15 -15.07
N GLU A 137 0.58 -14.96 -16.09
CA GLU A 137 0.95 -14.48 -17.44
C GLU A 137 -0.09 -13.54 -18.10
N ASP A 138 -1.34 -13.57 -17.65
CA ASP A 138 -2.43 -12.70 -18.15
C ASP A 138 -2.53 -11.34 -17.45
N GLU A 139 -1.78 -11.09 -16.38
CA GLU A 139 -1.99 -9.94 -15.47
C GLU A 139 -1.24 -8.67 -15.84
N PHE A 140 -0.19 -8.76 -16.65
CA PHE A 140 0.55 -7.55 -17.06
C PHE A 140 -0.30 -6.55 -17.87
N TYR A 141 -1.51 -6.93 -18.28
CA TYR A 141 -2.36 -6.14 -19.18
C TYR A 141 -3.79 -5.88 -18.66
N ASN A 142 -4.22 -6.41 -17.48
CA ASN A 142 -5.63 -6.26 -17.11
C ASN A 142 -5.89 -6.12 -15.60
N PHE A 143 -6.49 -4.97 -15.25
CA PHE A 143 -7.07 -4.67 -13.94
C PHE A 143 -7.95 -5.78 -13.35
N HIS A 144 -8.69 -6.51 -14.18
CA HIS A 144 -9.58 -7.61 -13.75
C HIS A 144 -8.83 -8.80 -13.15
N ALA A 145 -7.56 -8.97 -13.44
CA ALA A 145 -6.77 -10.09 -12.98
C ALA A 145 -6.38 -10.01 -11.49
N LYS A 146 -6.15 -8.81 -10.95
CA LYS A 146 -5.79 -8.65 -9.50
C LYS A 146 -6.90 -9.09 -8.53
N TYR A 147 -8.16 -9.18 -8.96
CA TYR A 147 -9.32 -9.52 -8.13
C TYR A 147 -10.13 -10.72 -8.60
N ALA A 148 -9.77 -11.33 -9.73
CA ALA A 148 -10.36 -12.58 -10.17
C ALA A 148 -9.84 -13.76 -9.33
N GLN A 149 -10.68 -14.74 -9.02
CA GLN A 149 -10.21 -15.99 -8.43
C GLN A 149 -9.17 -16.64 -9.36
N GLY A 150 -7.89 -16.66 -8.90
CA GLY A 150 -6.77 -17.23 -9.68
C GLY A 150 -5.91 -16.19 -10.40
N GLY A 151 -6.11 -14.87 -10.18
CA GLY A 151 -5.37 -13.81 -10.87
C GLY A 151 -3.90 -13.68 -10.44
N SER A 152 -3.53 -13.85 -9.17
CA SER A 152 -2.14 -13.86 -8.69
C SER A 152 -1.84 -15.10 -7.87
N LYS A 153 -0.59 -15.54 -7.90
CA LYS A 153 -0.09 -16.60 -7.03
C LYS A 153 0.62 -15.95 -5.84
N HIS A 154 0.24 -16.36 -4.64
CA HIS A 154 0.85 -15.91 -3.39
C HIS A 154 1.85 -16.95 -2.89
N LEU A 155 3.10 -16.53 -2.63
CA LEU A 155 4.12 -17.37 -2.02
C LEU A 155 4.31 -16.90 -0.57
N CYS A 156 3.90 -17.72 0.38
CA CYS A 156 4.03 -17.43 1.81
C CYS A 156 4.66 -18.63 2.54
N PRO A 157 5.84 -18.48 3.19
CA PRO A 157 6.67 -17.27 3.19
C PRO A 157 7.28 -16.99 1.82
N ALA A 158 7.56 -15.71 1.53
CA ALA A 158 8.26 -15.30 0.33
C ALA A 158 9.66 -15.95 0.28
N PRO A 159 10.16 -16.36 -0.90
CA PRO A 159 11.48 -17.01 -1.06
C PRO A 159 12.62 -15.97 -1.03
N LEU A 160 12.76 -15.25 0.07
CA LEU A 160 13.76 -14.21 0.32
C LEU A 160 14.89 -14.73 1.21
N SER A 161 16.04 -14.05 1.21
CA SER A 161 17.06 -14.25 2.23
C SER A 161 16.54 -13.81 3.62
N ALA A 162 17.18 -14.24 4.68
CA ALA A 162 16.81 -13.82 6.03
C ALA A 162 16.93 -12.29 6.19
N GLU A 163 18.00 -11.70 5.67
CA GLU A 163 18.27 -10.27 5.71
C GLU A 163 17.20 -9.47 4.96
N ALA A 164 16.83 -9.93 3.75
CA ALA A 164 15.77 -9.28 2.98
C ALA A 164 14.40 -9.41 3.65
N THR A 165 14.11 -10.57 4.24
CA THR A 165 12.87 -10.78 4.99
C THR A 165 12.77 -9.84 6.18
N GLU A 166 13.84 -9.69 6.96
CA GLU A 166 13.92 -8.79 8.11
C GLU A 166 13.74 -7.33 7.67
N ALA A 167 14.44 -6.90 6.63
CA ALA A 167 14.33 -5.53 6.11
C ALA A 167 12.90 -5.16 5.68
N VAL A 168 12.21 -6.06 4.96
CA VAL A 168 10.82 -5.86 4.54
C VAL A 168 9.86 -5.82 5.74
N GLN A 169 10.09 -6.69 6.72
CA GLN A 169 9.28 -6.74 7.95
C GLN A 169 9.48 -5.49 8.80
N GLU A 170 10.71 -5.03 8.98
CA GLU A 170 11.02 -3.79 9.72
C GLU A 170 10.40 -2.57 9.04
N LEU A 171 10.47 -2.48 7.70
CA LEU A 171 9.84 -1.42 6.92
C LEU A 171 8.32 -1.38 7.15
N ALA A 172 7.66 -2.54 7.13
CA ALA A 172 6.21 -2.63 7.36
C ALA A 172 5.81 -2.24 8.80
N VAL A 173 6.59 -2.65 9.81
CA VAL A 173 6.37 -2.26 11.21
C VAL A 173 6.61 -0.76 11.40
N ALA A 174 7.64 -0.21 10.77
CA ALA A 174 7.89 1.23 10.79
C ALA A 174 6.74 2.01 10.14
N ALA A 175 6.25 1.58 8.97
CA ALA A 175 5.11 2.19 8.30
C ALA A 175 3.83 2.16 9.15
N HIS A 176 3.54 1.02 9.80
CA HIS A 176 2.45 0.88 10.76
C HIS A 176 2.55 1.93 11.89
N SER A 177 3.74 2.07 12.44
CA SER A 177 3.99 2.98 13.58
C SER A 177 3.95 4.45 13.16
N VAL A 178 4.54 4.80 12.02
CA VAL A 178 4.56 6.18 11.48
C VAL A 178 3.16 6.72 11.22
N LEU A 179 2.26 5.89 10.69
CA LEU A 179 0.86 6.28 10.49
C LEU A 179 0.04 6.29 11.79
N GLY A 180 0.56 5.77 12.89
CA GLY A 180 -0.19 5.56 14.12
C GLY A 180 -1.27 4.48 13.99
N CYS A 181 -1.00 3.46 13.18
CA CYS A 181 -1.88 2.30 13.06
C CYS A 181 -1.97 1.53 14.38
N ARG A 182 -3.08 0.83 14.57
CA ARG A 182 -3.30 -0.09 15.69
C ARG A 182 -4.08 -1.31 15.25
N GLY A 183 -3.99 -2.35 16.04
CA GLY A 183 -4.67 -3.62 15.80
C GLY A 183 -4.04 -4.39 14.65
N ILE A 184 -4.35 -3.99 13.43
CA ILE A 184 -3.88 -4.67 12.22
C ILE A 184 -3.67 -3.66 11.07
N SER A 185 -2.63 -3.90 10.27
CA SER A 185 -2.44 -3.25 8.97
C SER A 185 -1.77 -4.21 7.98
N ARG A 186 -1.70 -3.83 6.71
CA ARG A 186 -0.91 -4.51 5.68
C ARG A 186 -0.19 -3.47 4.85
N SER A 187 1.12 -3.61 4.74
CA SER A 187 1.95 -2.75 3.90
C SER A 187 2.36 -3.49 2.64
N ASP A 188 2.24 -2.82 1.51
CA ASP A 188 2.65 -3.32 0.21
C ASP A 188 3.99 -2.66 -0.16
N VAL A 189 4.96 -3.47 -0.62
CA VAL A 189 6.36 -3.09 -0.79
C VAL A 189 6.85 -3.61 -2.15
N MET A 190 7.62 -2.80 -2.86
CA MET A 190 8.38 -3.25 -4.02
C MET A 190 9.84 -3.43 -3.62
N MET A 191 10.44 -4.58 -3.89
CA MET A 191 11.88 -4.81 -3.69
C MET A 191 12.56 -4.83 -5.06
N ASP A 192 13.46 -3.89 -5.30
CA ASP A 192 14.18 -3.78 -6.56
C ASP A 192 15.30 -4.82 -6.73
N ALA A 193 16.01 -4.77 -7.86
CA ALA A 193 17.08 -5.72 -8.17
C ALA A 193 18.29 -5.60 -7.26
N ASP A 194 18.50 -4.44 -6.62
CA ASP A 194 19.58 -4.18 -5.67
C ASP A 194 19.18 -4.58 -4.24
N GLY A 195 17.94 -5.06 -4.04
CA GLY A 195 17.38 -5.47 -2.75
C GLY A 195 16.88 -4.31 -1.90
N VAL A 196 16.75 -3.10 -2.48
CA VAL A 196 16.15 -1.96 -1.78
C VAL A 196 14.63 -2.13 -1.73
N CYS A 197 14.07 -1.95 -0.54
CA CYS A 197 12.64 -2.07 -0.29
C CYS A 197 11.98 -0.68 -0.35
N TRP A 198 11.00 -0.54 -1.23
CA TRP A 198 10.24 0.69 -1.49
C TRP A 198 8.82 0.52 -1.01
N LEU A 199 8.39 1.31 -0.02
CA LEU A 199 7.05 1.27 0.52
C LEU A 199 6.06 1.91 -0.47
N LEU A 200 5.03 1.15 -0.84
CA LEU A 200 4.01 1.61 -1.79
C LEU A 200 2.79 2.21 -1.07
N GLU A 201 2.21 1.46 -0.15
CA GLU A 201 1.04 1.87 0.63
C GLU A 201 0.87 1.02 1.89
N THR A 202 0.06 1.50 2.84
CA THR A 202 -0.39 0.73 4.01
C THR A 202 -1.90 0.73 4.09
N ASN A 203 -2.49 -0.45 4.14
CA ASN A 203 -3.92 -0.66 4.28
C ASN A 203 -4.26 -0.91 5.77
N THR A 204 -5.06 -0.02 6.37
CA THR A 204 -5.47 -0.11 7.78
C THR A 204 -6.68 -1.02 8.02
N LEU A 205 -7.32 -1.48 6.94
CA LEU A 205 -8.45 -2.41 7.01
C LEU A 205 -8.26 -3.53 5.96
N PRO A 206 -7.22 -4.37 6.10
CA PRO A 206 -6.94 -5.42 5.13
C PRO A 206 -8.07 -6.46 5.08
N GLY A 207 -8.22 -7.10 3.92
CA GLY A 207 -9.23 -8.13 3.73
C GLY A 207 -9.07 -9.32 4.70
N MET A 208 -10.20 -9.87 5.12
CA MET A 208 -10.30 -10.98 6.08
C MET A 208 -11.16 -12.13 5.52
N THR A 209 -10.99 -12.43 4.24
CA THR A 209 -11.66 -13.57 3.57
C THR A 209 -10.72 -14.77 3.49
N GLY A 210 -11.24 -15.91 3.06
CA GLY A 210 -10.45 -17.14 2.89
C GLY A 210 -9.34 -17.07 1.83
N THR A 211 -9.30 -16.01 1.01
CA THR A 211 -8.26 -15.73 0.00
C THR A 211 -7.46 -14.47 0.30
N SER A 212 -7.64 -13.89 1.49
CA SER A 212 -6.96 -12.66 1.87
C SER A 212 -5.57 -12.92 2.40
N LEU A 213 -4.64 -12.03 2.10
CA LEU A 213 -3.21 -12.14 2.36
C LEU A 213 -2.87 -12.22 3.87
N VAL A 214 -3.54 -11.41 4.70
CA VAL A 214 -3.27 -11.41 6.15
C VAL A 214 -3.66 -12.72 6.83
N PRO A 215 -4.84 -13.33 6.58
CA PRO A 215 -5.15 -14.67 7.06
C PRO A 215 -4.16 -15.74 6.59
N ASP A 216 -3.68 -15.66 5.34
CA ASP A 216 -2.69 -16.60 4.83
C ASP A 216 -1.34 -16.48 5.57
N ALA A 217 -0.85 -15.25 5.76
CA ALA A 217 0.37 -15.00 6.53
C ALA A 217 0.23 -15.46 8.00
N ALA A 218 -0.90 -15.17 8.65
CA ALA A 218 -1.18 -15.59 10.01
C ALA A 218 -1.17 -17.13 10.15
N LYS A 219 -1.75 -17.84 9.17
CA LYS A 219 -1.74 -19.30 9.14
C LYS A 219 -0.31 -19.85 9.03
N VAL A 220 0.55 -19.25 8.20
CA VAL A 220 1.96 -19.65 8.08
C VAL A 220 2.72 -19.37 9.39
N ALA A 221 2.36 -18.28 10.11
CA ALA A 221 2.88 -18.00 11.46
C ALA A 221 2.34 -18.94 12.55
N GLY A 222 1.51 -19.93 12.21
CA GLY A 222 0.92 -20.88 13.14
C GLY A 222 -0.33 -20.39 13.87
N MET A 223 -0.93 -19.28 13.42
CA MET A 223 -2.15 -18.70 13.97
C MET A 223 -3.35 -19.08 13.09
N SER A 224 -4.32 -19.80 13.62
CA SER A 224 -5.55 -20.11 12.92
C SER A 224 -6.41 -18.86 12.70
N PHE A 225 -7.34 -18.89 11.75
CA PHE A 225 -8.23 -17.75 11.49
C PHE A 225 -9.08 -17.32 12.72
N PRO A 226 -9.66 -18.24 13.52
CA PRO A 226 -10.31 -17.85 14.77
C PRO A 226 -9.37 -17.14 15.76
N GLU A 227 -8.14 -17.64 15.96
CA GLU A 227 -7.15 -17.01 16.84
C GLU A 227 -6.73 -15.63 16.34
N LEU A 228 -6.60 -15.45 15.01
CA LEU A 228 -6.36 -14.14 14.41
C LEU A 228 -7.51 -13.17 14.73
N CYS A 229 -8.76 -13.60 14.56
CA CYS A 229 -9.94 -12.79 14.86
C CYS A 229 -10.01 -12.43 16.37
N GLU A 230 -9.80 -13.40 17.26
CA GLU A 230 -9.76 -13.16 18.70
C GLU A 230 -8.67 -12.15 19.09
N LYS A 231 -7.48 -12.27 18.48
CA LYS A 231 -6.39 -11.32 18.74
C LYS A 231 -6.74 -9.91 18.27
N ILE A 232 -7.32 -9.75 17.07
CA ILE A 232 -7.74 -8.44 16.54
C ILE A 232 -8.81 -7.82 17.43
N VAL A 233 -9.78 -8.63 17.92
CA VAL A 233 -10.83 -8.16 18.85
C VAL A 233 -10.21 -7.73 20.18
N ALA A 234 -9.28 -8.52 20.73
CA ALA A 234 -8.59 -8.18 21.99
C ALA A 234 -7.85 -6.84 21.86
N LEU A 235 -7.09 -6.63 20.77
CA LEU A 235 -6.41 -5.35 20.47
C LEU A 235 -7.38 -4.18 20.31
N GLY A 236 -8.60 -4.42 19.84
CA GLY A 236 -9.63 -3.38 19.72
C GLY A 236 -10.27 -2.96 21.06
N LEU A 237 -10.03 -3.73 22.13
CA LEU A 237 -10.56 -3.47 23.50
C LEU A 237 -9.51 -2.84 24.44
N GLU A 238 -8.25 -2.76 24.02
CA GLU A 238 -7.17 -2.03 24.71
C GLU A 238 -7.32 -0.50 24.47
#